data_967dee9750ac74d44922df4ceb9691ad
#
_entry.id   967dee9750ac74d44922df4ceb9691ad
#
_cell.length_a   1.000
_cell.length_b   1.000
_cell.length_c   1.000
_cell.angle_alpha   90.00
_cell.angle_beta   90.00
_cell.angle_gamma   90.00
#
_symmetry.space_group_name_H-M   'P 1'
#
loop_
_entity.id
_entity.type
_entity.pdbx_description
1 polymer ?
#
loop_
_entity_poly.entity_id
_entity_poly.type
_entity_poly.pdbx_seq_one_letter_code
_entity_poly.pdbx_strand_id
1 'polypeptide(L)'
;MRNKHILFVLSMAFCLVLPVSAQKKTAKVKEAKTSVNVDSLEVRKLIDEAKKGDAESQNTLGTYYYTGKKVKQNYDVALKWFSMAGKQKHVKAIANMGLCYQLGHGVKKDSVMAVKLYKESVKAGNSELVKQREENLAKSHSAFDMHLLADLYENGCGNTVKKNPELALKYYKMAADYNSLDAIVKVATTYDHAKKYAEALPYFQKAADLNNGFAAYKLGDYLCNGKGTKVDKAKAVGYLDKAAKQNIPSAMMLLGDLLYKGDGVQQDYSKAMSLYKQAAVKNNPVALWNIGIMYKKGLGVKQNYLIALQWLANASAKGMKANFMKQLADDNVEINNGWKGTDFYTFIHAMACMEATTPDYATAVKELTALEKKKIPVASALLGLCYADKEWKKANEKKMLAYYEKGVSLGEPYACFLLAQLHLSGSKTVKVDKNKVVTYLEKAADGDYAPAMCELGDLYFTGKLVNKNITKAIACYKKALVNGYLSKTAAANLASCYQQGLGGLPKNAEIAKEIMKRGQEGNSWTGLLREFTF
;
A
#
# COMPACT_ATOMS: atom_id res chain seq x y z
N MET A 1 29.97 -24.67 0.94
CA MET A 1 30.32 -23.24 0.97
C MET A 1 29.07 -22.46 1.35
N ARG A 2 29.14 -21.76 2.46
CA ARG A 2 28.01 -21.16 3.16
C ARG A 2 27.64 -19.79 2.53
N ASN A 3 26.42 -19.64 2.01
CA ASN A 3 25.86 -18.33 1.66
C ASN A 3 24.99 -17.83 2.79
N LYS A 4 25.43 -16.73 3.40
CA LYS A 4 24.67 -15.96 4.39
C LYS A 4 23.77 -14.96 3.66
N HIS A 5 22.46 -15.16 3.70
CA HIS A 5 21.49 -14.14 3.33
C HIS A 5 21.31 -13.16 4.49
N ILE A 6 21.65 -11.90 4.26
CA ILE A 6 21.37 -10.79 5.17
C ILE A 6 19.98 -10.26 4.80
N LEU A 7 19.02 -10.51 5.67
CA LEU A 7 17.69 -9.90 5.64
C LEU A 7 17.77 -8.51 6.30
N PHE A 8 17.59 -7.45 5.54
CA PHE A 8 17.35 -6.11 6.08
C PHE A 8 15.85 -5.95 6.39
N VAL A 9 15.50 -6.01 7.67
CA VAL A 9 14.17 -5.69 8.19
C VAL A 9 14.17 -4.21 8.59
N LEU A 10 13.43 -3.39 7.84
CA LEU A 10 13.08 -2.03 8.25
C LEU A 10 12.03 -2.10 9.37
N SER A 11 12.47 -1.93 10.62
CA SER A 11 11.58 -1.71 11.75
C SER A 11 11.27 -0.22 11.89
N MET A 12 10.06 0.21 11.50
CA MET A 12 9.49 1.47 11.97
C MET A 12 9.07 1.31 13.42
N ALA A 13 9.84 1.87 14.34
CA ALA A 13 9.45 1.99 15.74
C ALA A 13 8.50 3.17 15.89
N PHE A 14 7.21 2.88 16.08
CA PHE A 14 6.23 3.85 16.56
C PHE A 14 6.39 4.01 18.08
N CYS A 15 6.80 5.20 18.54
CA CYS A 15 6.73 5.56 19.95
C CYS A 15 5.28 5.70 20.39
N LEU A 16 4.76 4.68 21.09
CA LEU A 16 3.55 4.78 21.90
C LEU A 16 3.84 5.68 23.12
N VAL A 17 3.17 6.81 23.17
CA VAL A 17 3.08 7.62 24.40
C VAL A 17 2.09 6.93 25.33
N LEU A 18 2.60 6.24 26.34
CA LEU A 18 1.81 5.80 27.48
C LEU A 18 1.71 6.94 28.50
N PRO A 19 0.56 7.15 29.16
CA PRO A 19 0.44 8.14 30.21
C PRO A 19 1.20 7.67 31.45
N VAL A 20 2.19 8.44 31.85
CA VAL A 20 2.91 8.22 33.10
C VAL A 20 2.02 8.68 34.26
N SER A 21 1.40 7.71 34.93
CA SER A 21 0.84 7.94 36.25
C SER A 21 1.98 8.27 37.25
N ALA A 22 1.81 9.37 37.96
CA ALA A 22 2.74 9.89 38.93
C ALA A 22 3.07 8.86 40.00
N GLN A 23 4.28 8.37 40.03
CA GLN A 23 4.91 7.88 41.25
C GLN A 23 6.12 8.76 41.55
N LYS A 24 5.93 9.67 42.54
CA LYS A 24 7.03 10.32 43.24
C LYS A 24 7.89 9.25 43.91
N LYS A 25 8.99 8.88 43.31
CA LYS A 25 10.15 8.32 44.02
C LYS A 25 11.31 9.26 43.79
N THR A 26 11.62 10.02 44.84
CA THR A 26 12.86 10.75 44.98
C THR A 26 14.02 9.75 44.92
N ALA A 27 14.55 9.55 43.72
CA ALA A 27 15.82 8.85 43.56
C ALA A 27 16.93 9.79 44.06
N LYS A 28 17.45 9.53 45.24
CA LYS A 28 18.74 10.05 45.72
C LYS A 28 19.79 9.63 44.66
N VAL A 29 20.25 10.61 43.88
CA VAL A 29 21.39 10.45 42.98
C VAL A 29 22.59 10.12 43.89
N LYS A 30 23.03 8.85 43.86
CA LYS A 30 24.34 8.49 44.39
C LYS A 30 25.38 9.25 43.58
N GLU A 31 26.01 10.25 44.17
CA GLU A 31 27.18 10.93 43.65
C GLU A 31 28.27 9.88 43.38
N ALA A 32 28.47 9.53 42.10
CA ALA A 32 29.71 8.90 41.71
C ALA A 32 30.83 9.94 41.93
N LYS A 33 31.61 9.78 42.99
CA LYS A 33 32.85 10.51 43.25
C LYS A 33 33.88 10.14 42.15
N THR A 34 33.71 10.73 40.97
CA THR A 34 34.82 10.87 40.00
C THR A 34 35.55 12.14 40.38
N SER A 35 36.81 12.04 40.77
CA SER A 35 37.71 13.16 41.10
C SER A 35 37.85 14.06 39.87
N VAL A 36 36.92 15.01 39.72
CA VAL A 36 36.98 16.10 38.75
C VAL A 36 37.98 17.08 39.32
N ASN A 37 39.05 17.37 38.58
CA ASN A 37 39.97 18.46 38.94
C ASN A 37 39.25 19.80 38.74
N VAL A 38 38.41 20.17 39.71
CA VAL A 38 37.57 21.38 39.72
C VAL A 38 38.35 22.48 40.42
N ASP A 39 39.61 22.73 39.98
CA ASP A 39 40.53 23.60 40.71
C ASP A 39 40.37 25.08 40.37
N SER A 40 39.41 25.50 39.54
CA SER A 40 39.17 26.92 39.34
C SER A 40 37.90 27.38 40.04
N LEU A 41 38.00 28.48 40.81
CA LEU A 41 36.88 29.17 41.42
C LEU A 41 35.73 29.44 40.42
N GLU A 42 36.09 29.67 39.18
CA GLU A 42 35.19 29.88 38.04
C GLU A 42 34.28 28.67 37.77
N VAL A 43 34.84 27.45 37.74
CA VAL A 43 34.05 26.23 37.45
C VAL A 43 33.13 25.91 38.63
N ARG A 44 33.54 26.14 39.88
CA ARG A 44 32.67 25.97 41.04
C ARG A 44 31.49 26.92 40.99
N LYS A 45 31.73 28.21 40.74
CA LYS A 45 30.67 29.21 40.55
C LYS A 45 29.70 28.84 39.45
N LEU A 46 30.21 28.39 38.29
CA LEU A 46 29.39 27.95 37.14
C LEU A 46 28.50 26.73 37.52
N ILE A 47 29.04 25.76 38.28
CA ILE A 47 28.27 24.60 38.76
C ILE A 47 27.12 25.04 39.66
N ASP A 48 27.38 26.01 40.58
CA ASP A 48 26.36 26.50 41.51
C ASP A 48 25.25 27.27 40.78
N GLU A 49 25.58 28.07 39.77
CA GLU A 49 24.61 28.78 38.94
C GLU A 49 23.79 27.80 38.09
N ALA A 50 24.43 26.81 37.45
CA ALA A 50 23.75 25.77 36.68
C ALA A 50 22.80 24.93 37.57
N LYS A 51 23.19 24.61 38.81
CA LYS A 51 22.34 23.91 39.77
C LYS A 51 21.15 24.75 40.24
N LYS A 52 21.28 26.06 40.30
CA LYS A 52 20.19 27.01 40.60
C LYS A 52 19.19 27.14 39.42
N GLY A 53 19.54 26.59 38.27
CA GLY A 53 18.62 26.55 37.11
C GLY A 53 18.98 27.52 36.00
N ASP A 54 20.09 28.27 36.08
CA ASP A 54 20.48 29.18 35.01
C ASP A 54 20.82 28.44 33.71
N ALA A 55 20.06 28.72 32.64
CA ALA A 55 20.14 27.98 31.38
C ALA A 55 21.45 28.23 30.62
N GLU A 56 22.02 29.45 30.71
CA GLU A 56 23.30 29.78 30.09
C GLU A 56 24.44 29.03 30.78
N SER A 57 24.45 29.04 32.13
CA SER A 57 25.42 28.30 32.94
C SER A 57 25.32 26.78 32.72
N GLN A 58 24.11 26.25 32.60
CA GLN A 58 23.88 24.83 32.21
C GLN A 58 24.45 24.51 30.85
N ASN A 59 24.20 25.33 29.82
CA ASN A 59 24.75 25.14 28.49
C ASN A 59 26.29 25.25 28.50
N THR A 60 26.86 26.21 29.20
CA THR A 60 28.31 26.41 29.30
C THR A 60 28.96 25.22 30.03
N LEU A 61 28.39 24.75 31.13
CA LEU A 61 28.87 23.58 31.85
C LEU A 61 28.76 22.31 30.99
N GLY A 62 27.66 22.13 30.26
CA GLY A 62 27.51 21.08 29.26
C GLY A 62 28.61 21.13 28.21
N THR A 63 28.98 22.32 27.72
CA THR A 63 30.07 22.51 26.77
C THR A 63 31.43 22.14 27.34
N TYR A 64 31.69 22.46 28.62
CA TYR A 64 32.93 22.06 29.29
C TYR A 64 33.04 20.54 29.39
N TYR A 65 31.97 19.83 29.80
CA TYR A 65 31.95 18.38 29.82
C TYR A 65 32.04 17.75 28.43
N TYR A 66 31.45 18.39 27.39
CA TYR A 66 31.52 17.93 26.04
C TYR A 66 32.93 18.03 25.42
N THR A 67 33.60 19.15 25.64
CA THR A 67 34.93 19.44 25.09
C THR A 67 36.10 18.94 25.95
N GLY A 68 35.87 18.66 27.21
CA GLY A 68 36.93 18.35 28.16
C GLY A 68 37.71 19.59 28.65
N LYS A 69 37.23 20.82 28.33
CA LYS A 69 37.87 22.07 28.80
C LYS A 69 37.50 22.33 30.24
N LYS A 70 38.48 22.57 31.08
CA LYS A 70 38.34 22.86 32.50
C LYS A 70 37.75 21.73 33.36
N VAL A 71 37.18 20.68 32.77
CA VAL A 71 36.67 19.47 33.45
C VAL A 71 36.99 18.24 32.61
N LYS A 72 37.08 17.05 33.24
CA LYS A 72 37.26 15.80 32.49
C LYS A 72 36.09 15.57 31.55
N GLN A 73 36.36 15.27 30.28
CA GLN A 73 35.36 15.03 29.26
C GLN A 73 34.38 13.91 29.69
N ASN A 74 33.08 14.20 29.55
CA ASN A 74 32.01 13.23 29.79
C ASN A 74 30.75 13.61 29.02
N TYR A 75 30.49 12.88 27.93
CA TYR A 75 29.37 13.15 27.02
C TYR A 75 27.99 12.91 27.67
N ASP A 76 27.87 11.92 28.59
CA ASP A 76 26.60 11.66 29.29
C ASP A 76 26.21 12.82 30.21
N VAL A 77 27.21 13.38 30.91
CA VAL A 77 27.01 14.54 31.77
C VAL A 77 26.73 15.78 30.94
N ALA A 78 27.45 15.96 29.82
CA ALA A 78 27.21 17.07 28.90
C ALA A 78 25.77 17.07 28.39
N LEU A 79 25.27 15.90 27.89
CA LEU A 79 23.92 15.77 27.37
C LEU A 79 22.86 16.07 28.45
N LYS A 80 23.08 15.66 29.71
CA LYS A 80 22.18 16.00 30.83
C LYS A 80 22.07 17.50 31.02
N TRP A 81 23.20 18.22 31.05
CA TRP A 81 23.21 19.68 31.19
C TRP A 81 22.57 20.39 29.99
N PHE A 82 22.89 19.96 28.78
CA PHE A 82 22.23 20.47 27.57
C PHE A 82 20.72 20.24 27.61
N SER A 83 20.28 19.06 28.10
CA SER A 83 18.85 18.74 28.23
C SER A 83 18.15 19.62 29.25
N MET A 84 18.80 19.97 30.34
CA MET A 84 18.24 20.88 31.34
C MET A 84 18.06 22.28 30.79
N ALA A 85 19.07 22.82 30.10
CA ALA A 85 19.00 24.11 29.42
C ALA A 85 17.99 24.09 28.25
N GLY A 86 17.94 23.00 27.47
CA GLY A 86 17.02 22.83 26.34
C GLY A 86 15.55 22.83 26.76
N LYS A 87 15.21 22.25 27.94
CA LYS A 87 13.86 22.33 28.53
C LYS A 87 13.43 23.78 28.82
N GLN A 88 14.38 24.65 29.06
CA GLN A 88 14.17 26.09 29.25
C GLN A 88 14.21 26.86 27.90
N LYS A 89 14.18 26.16 26.77
CA LYS A 89 14.23 26.72 25.40
C LYS A 89 15.53 27.45 25.08
N HIS A 90 16.63 27.10 25.74
CA HIS A 90 17.94 27.68 25.45
C HIS A 90 18.44 27.20 24.09
N VAL A 91 18.48 28.08 23.10
CA VAL A 91 18.63 27.73 21.67
C VAL A 91 19.96 27.03 21.35
N LYS A 92 21.07 27.45 21.98
CA LYS A 92 22.39 26.83 21.79
C LYS A 92 22.44 25.42 22.41
N ALA A 93 21.79 25.23 23.57
CA ALA A 93 21.74 23.92 24.21
C ALA A 93 20.94 22.91 23.38
N ILE A 94 19.82 23.32 22.78
CA ILE A 94 19.07 22.50 21.86
C ILE A 94 19.94 22.08 20.66
N ALA A 95 20.73 23.02 20.10
CA ALA A 95 21.68 22.68 19.03
C ALA A 95 22.78 21.70 19.47
N ASN A 96 23.31 21.87 20.70
CA ASN A 96 24.31 20.99 21.28
C ASN A 96 23.73 19.57 21.55
N MET A 97 22.47 19.45 21.96
CA MET A 97 21.77 18.16 21.99
C MET A 97 21.72 17.54 20.61
N GLY A 98 21.38 18.33 19.58
CA GLY A 98 21.39 17.88 18.18
C GLY A 98 22.76 17.33 17.77
N LEU A 99 23.85 17.96 18.18
CA LEU A 99 25.21 17.48 17.94
C LEU A 99 25.50 16.15 18.65
N CYS A 100 25.04 16.00 19.90
CA CYS A 100 25.14 14.73 20.62
C CYS A 100 24.46 13.59 19.89
N TYR A 101 23.24 13.79 19.38
CA TYR A 101 22.51 12.79 18.60
C TYR A 101 23.14 12.55 17.23
N GLN A 102 23.66 13.57 16.55
CA GLN A 102 24.34 13.45 15.26
C GLN A 102 25.59 12.56 15.35
N LEU A 103 26.37 12.70 16.42
CA LEU A 103 27.65 12.00 16.59
C LEU A 103 27.53 10.72 17.43
N GLY A 104 26.46 10.57 18.21
CA GLY A 104 26.29 9.47 19.16
C GLY A 104 27.07 9.71 20.47
N HIS A 105 27.26 10.95 20.89
CA HIS A 105 27.99 11.32 22.11
C HIS A 105 27.04 11.39 23.31
N GLY A 106 27.18 10.47 24.27
CA GLY A 106 26.30 10.34 25.43
C GLY A 106 24.88 9.84 25.11
N VAL A 107 24.66 9.38 23.87
CA VAL A 107 23.39 8.82 23.39
C VAL A 107 23.63 8.00 22.12
N LYS A 108 22.75 7.06 21.81
CA LYS A 108 22.79 6.35 20.53
C LYS A 108 22.62 7.35 19.37
N LYS A 109 23.49 7.24 18.37
CA LYS A 109 23.41 8.07 17.15
C LYS A 109 22.02 8.00 16.51
N ASP A 110 21.41 9.19 16.29
CA ASP A 110 20.10 9.34 15.67
C ASP A 110 20.06 10.62 14.83
N SER A 111 20.25 10.48 13.52
CA SER A 111 20.27 11.61 12.59
C SER A 111 18.91 12.30 12.46
N VAL A 112 17.80 11.57 12.65
CA VAL A 112 16.44 12.13 12.57
C VAL A 112 16.18 13.04 13.76
N MET A 113 16.55 12.59 14.98
CA MET A 113 16.45 13.39 16.19
C MET A 113 17.38 14.61 16.10
N ALA A 114 18.60 14.45 15.56
CA ALA A 114 19.54 15.56 15.37
C ALA A 114 18.94 16.65 14.48
N VAL A 115 18.39 16.31 13.32
CA VAL A 115 17.72 17.26 12.41
C VAL A 115 16.55 17.95 13.09
N LYS A 116 15.72 17.22 13.83
CA LYS A 116 14.61 17.79 14.59
C LYS A 116 15.08 18.86 15.59
N LEU A 117 16.11 18.56 16.37
CA LEU A 117 16.67 19.46 17.38
C LEU A 117 17.32 20.70 16.72
N TYR A 118 18.05 20.54 15.62
CA TYR A 118 18.61 21.68 14.89
C TYR A 118 17.50 22.59 14.32
N LYS A 119 16.45 22.03 13.74
CA LYS A 119 15.28 22.81 13.31
C LYS A 119 14.60 23.54 14.45
N GLU A 120 14.44 22.89 15.60
CA GLU A 120 13.86 23.51 16.80
C GLU A 120 14.71 24.68 17.28
N SER A 121 16.04 24.51 17.34
CA SER A 121 16.99 25.57 17.69
C SER A 121 16.91 26.76 16.71
N VAL A 122 16.92 26.50 15.40
CA VAL A 122 16.81 27.55 14.36
C VAL A 122 15.46 28.26 14.43
N LYS A 123 14.38 27.51 14.60
CA LYS A 123 13.03 28.07 14.75
C LYS A 123 12.91 29.00 15.96
N ALA A 124 13.66 28.70 17.02
CA ALA A 124 13.73 29.52 18.23
C ALA A 124 14.69 30.73 18.13
N GLY A 125 15.31 30.96 16.97
CA GLY A 125 16.13 32.15 16.69
C GLY A 125 17.64 31.93 16.57
N ASN A 126 18.13 30.68 16.56
CA ASN A 126 19.56 30.38 16.44
C ASN A 126 20.07 30.54 15.00
N SER A 127 20.27 31.80 14.55
CA SER A 127 20.82 32.10 13.22
C SER A 127 22.31 31.73 13.09
N GLU A 128 23.05 31.76 14.20
CA GLU A 128 24.47 31.42 14.25
C GLU A 128 24.71 29.95 13.84
N LEU A 129 23.80 29.05 14.23
CA LEU A 129 23.87 27.65 13.82
C LEU A 129 23.87 27.49 12.28
N VAL A 130 23.04 28.25 11.59
CA VAL A 130 22.94 28.18 10.10
C VAL A 130 24.28 28.63 9.48
N LYS A 131 24.84 29.77 9.92
CA LYS A 131 26.14 30.24 9.47
C LYS A 131 27.25 29.24 9.70
N GLN A 132 27.31 28.67 10.92
CA GLN A 132 28.31 27.64 11.26
C GLN A 132 28.20 26.43 10.35
N ARG A 133 26.97 25.99 10.00
CA ARG A 133 26.76 24.86 9.09
C ARG A 133 27.20 25.20 7.66
N GLU A 134 26.94 26.40 7.18
CA GLU A 134 27.41 26.87 5.87
C GLU A 134 28.93 26.96 5.81
N GLU A 135 29.57 27.50 6.85
CA GLU A 135 31.03 27.57 6.96
C GLU A 135 31.69 26.19 7.06
N ASN A 136 31.09 25.29 7.85
CA ASN A 136 31.54 23.89 7.97
C ASN A 136 31.42 23.16 6.63
N LEU A 137 30.38 23.45 5.85
CA LEU A 137 30.19 22.85 4.55
C LEU A 137 31.32 23.16 3.59
N ALA A 138 31.82 24.39 3.61
CA ALA A 138 32.98 24.81 2.80
C ALA A 138 34.26 24.04 3.15
N LYS A 139 34.37 23.52 4.37
CA LYS A 139 35.56 22.81 4.90
C LYS A 139 35.45 21.30 4.87
N SER A 140 34.28 20.73 5.16
CA SER A 140 34.13 19.29 5.47
C SER A 140 33.26 18.51 4.49
N HIS A 141 32.54 19.15 3.58
CA HIS A 141 31.63 18.53 2.60
C HIS A 141 30.62 17.56 3.25
N SER A 142 30.13 17.91 4.44
CA SER A 142 29.23 17.06 5.23
C SER A 142 27.89 16.84 4.53
N ALA A 143 27.59 15.61 4.12
CA ALA A 143 26.30 15.27 3.53
C ALA A 143 25.12 15.57 4.48
N PHE A 144 25.33 15.42 5.80
CA PHE A 144 24.33 15.77 6.80
C PHE A 144 24.00 17.27 6.78
N ASP A 145 25.04 18.13 6.74
CA ASP A 145 24.86 19.58 6.72
C ASP A 145 24.23 20.05 5.40
N MET A 146 24.57 19.41 4.27
CA MET A 146 23.91 19.68 2.98
C MET A 146 22.41 19.42 3.06
N HIS A 147 22.00 18.27 3.61
CA HIS A 147 20.60 17.94 3.77
C HIS A 147 19.88 18.86 4.76
N LEU A 148 20.49 19.17 5.90
CA LEU A 148 19.91 20.04 6.90
C LEU A 148 19.68 21.45 6.33
N LEU A 149 20.68 22.02 5.66
CA LEU A 149 20.57 23.34 5.03
C LEU A 149 19.53 23.35 3.90
N ALA A 150 19.53 22.31 3.06
CA ALA A 150 18.55 22.18 1.98
C ALA A 150 17.11 22.17 2.54
N ASP A 151 16.85 21.39 3.59
CA ASP A 151 15.53 21.29 4.20
C ASP A 151 15.12 22.60 4.93
N LEU A 152 16.07 23.28 5.59
CA LEU A 152 15.83 24.59 6.20
C LEU A 152 15.43 25.64 5.17
N TYR A 153 16.11 25.70 4.02
CA TYR A 153 15.81 26.67 2.96
C TYR A 153 14.59 26.29 2.13
N GLU A 154 14.29 25.00 1.95
CA GLU A 154 13.10 24.55 1.21
C GLU A 154 11.80 24.98 1.87
N ASN A 155 11.73 24.82 3.17
CA ASN A 155 10.50 25.04 3.95
C ASN A 155 10.49 26.40 4.66
N GLY A 156 11.66 27.01 4.82
CA GLY A 156 11.88 28.08 5.77
C GLY A 156 11.88 27.54 7.21
N CYS A 157 12.36 28.32 8.17
CA CYS A 157 12.37 27.90 9.58
C CYS A 157 12.16 29.10 10.52
N GLY A 158 10.95 29.26 11.00
CA GLY A 158 10.56 30.43 11.83
C GLY A 158 10.82 31.74 11.11
N ASN A 159 11.23 32.75 11.88
CA ASN A 159 11.69 34.05 11.34
C ASN A 159 13.18 34.05 10.99
N THR A 160 13.90 32.97 11.30
CA THR A 160 15.36 32.88 11.22
C THR A 160 15.84 32.54 9.80
N VAL A 161 15.14 31.64 9.13
CA VAL A 161 15.47 31.23 7.75
C VAL A 161 14.26 31.46 6.86
N LYS A 162 14.39 32.36 5.91
CA LYS A 162 13.38 32.58 4.87
C LYS A 162 13.44 31.43 3.86
N LYS A 163 12.27 31.05 3.37
CA LYS A 163 12.17 30.05 2.28
C LYS A 163 12.94 30.53 1.06
N ASN A 164 13.81 29.66 0.55
CA ASN A 164 14.62 29.91 -0.66
C ASN A 164 14.80 28.57 -1.42
N PRO A 165 13.87 28.25 -2.35
CA PRO A 165 13.93 27.00 -3.11
C PRO A 165 15.17 26.84 -3.99
N GLU A 166 15.74 27.94 -4.48
CA GLU A 166 16.94 27.90 -5.32
C GLU A 166 18.17 27.48 -4.49
N LEU A 167 18.31 28.06 -3.30
CA LEU A 167 19.39 27.72 -2.40
C LEU A 167 19.21 26.28 -1.85
N ALA A 168 17.96 25.87 -1.57
CA ALA A 168 17.64 24.49 -1.20
C ALA A 168 18.07 23.51 -2.30
N LEU A 169 17.69 23.79 -3.55
CA LEU A 169 18.08 22.95 -4.70
C LEU A 169 19.60 22.88 -4.86
N LYS A 170 20.32 24.00 -4.63
CA LYS A 170 21.80 24.02 -4.64
C LYS A 170 22.37 23.02 -3.63
N TYR A 171 21.90 23.04 -2.38
CA TYR A 171 22.39 22.14 -1.35
C TYR A 171 21.98 20.68 -1.61
N TYR A 172 20.77 20.41 -2.12
CA TYR A 172 20.40 19.06 -2.55
C TYR A 172 21.28 18.54 -3.67
N LYS A 173 21.65 19.37 -4.66
CA LYS A 173 22.60 18.98 -5.72
C LYS A 173 23.97 18.61 -5.13
N MET A 174 24.49 19.45 -4.24
CA MET A 174 25.74 19.14 -3.56
C MET A 174 25.67 17.79 -2.83
N ALA A 175 24.57 17.50 -2.11
CA ALA A 175 24.39 16.22 -1.45
C ALA A 175 24.24 15.04 -2.45
N ALA A 176 23.62 15.28 -3.60
CA ALA A 176 23.47 14.30 -4.68
C ALA A 176 24.81 13.93 -5.33
N ASP A 177 25.77 14.88 -5.40
CA ASP A 177 27.13 14.63 -5.89
C ASP A 177 27.89 13.66 -4.96
N TYR A 178 27.54 13.64 -3.66
CA TYR A 178 28.05 12.66 -2.68
C TYR A 178 27.19 11.40 -2.57
N ASN A 179 26.41 11.07 -3.62
CA ASN A 179 25.58 9.86 -3.73
C ASN A 179 24.51 9.73 -2.63
N SER A 180 24.06 10.83 -2.05
CA SER A 180 22.89 10.78 -1.17
C SER A 180 21.63 10.47 -1.97
N LEU A 181 21.08 9.27 -1.80
CA LEU A 181 19.91 8.79 -2.55
C LEU A 181 18.71 9.74 -2.38
N ASP A 182 18.43 10.17 -1.15
CA ASP A 182 17.31 11.07 -0.86
C ASP A 182 17.48 12.42 -1.58
N ALA A 183 18.71 12.96 -1.60
CA ALA A 183 19.00 14.20 -2.31
C ALA A 183 18.88 14.04 -3.84
N ILE A 184 19.38 12.92 -4.39
CA ILE A 184 19.26 12.61 -5.82
C ILE A 184 17.78 12.57 -6.22
N VAL A 185 16.94 11.84 -5.47
CA VAL A 185 15.49 11.75 -5.72
C VAL A 185 14.84 13.11 -5.57
N LYS A 186 15.25 13.91 -4.59
CA LYS A 186 14.72 15.25 -4.34
C LYS A 186 15.02 16.21 -5.49
N VAL A 187 16.26 16.23 -5.98
CA VAL A 187 16.65 17.03 -7.17
C VAL A 187 15.85 16.59 -8.39
N ALA A 188 15.77 15.28 -8.64
CA ALA A 188 15.01 14.71 -9.75
C ALA A 188 13.53 15.14 -9.71
N THR A 189 12.89 15.02 -8.54
CA THR A 189 11.47 15.39 -8.38
C THR A 189 11.24 16.89 -8.48
N THR A 190 12.18 17.72 -8.01
CA THR A 190 12.11 19.18 -8.16
C THR A 190 12.12 19.58 -9.63
N TYR A 191 12.99 18.98 -10.43
CA TYR A 191 13.01 19.22 -11.87
C TYR A 191 11.79 18.65 -12.59
N ASP A 192 11.30 17.47 -12.18
CA ASP A 192 10.08 16.85 -12.74
C ASP A 192 8.84 17.73 -12.52
N HIS A 193 8.65 18.27 -11.30
CA HIS A 193 7.58 19.21 -11.00
C HIS A 193 7.69 20.53 -11.79
N ALA A 194 8.90 20.98 -12.04
CA ALA A 194 9.16 22.15 -12.89
C ALA A 194 9.06 21.83 -14.40
N LYS A 195 8.70 20.59 -14.78
CA LYS A 195 8.66 20.07 -16.17
C LYS A 195 10.00 20.15 -16.91
N LYS A 196 11.10 20.29 -16.18
CA LYS A 196 12.46 20.26 -16.69
C LYS A 196 12.95 18.81 -16.78
N TYR A 197 12.35 18.06 -17.73
CA TYR A 197 12.52 16.61 -17.81
C TYR A 197 13.93 16.18 -18.21
N ALA A 198 14.58 16.95 -19.08
CA ALA A 198 15.96 16.67 -19.49
C ALA A 198 16.95 16.79 -18.31
N GLU A 199 16.73 17.76 -17.44
CA GLU A 199 17.53 17.95 -16.22
C GLU A 199 17.18 16.92 -15.13
N ALA A 200 15.92 16.45 -15.05
CA ALA A 200 15.49 15.42 -14.11
C ALA A 200 16.05 14.03 -14.46
N LEU A 201 16.16 13.73 -15.75
CA LEU A 201 16.52 12.42 -16.28
C LEU A 201 17.80 11.81 -15.67
N PRO A 202 18.97 12.50 -15.65
CA PRO A 202 20.20 11.92 -15.10
C PRO A 202 20.10 11.62 -13.61
N TYR A 203 19.34 12.40 -12.86
CA TYR A 203 19.11 12.13 -11.44
C TYR A 203 18.18 10.93 -11.22
N PHE A 204 17.10 10.79 -11.99
CA PHE A 204 16.28 9.57 -11.92
C PHE A 204 17.08 8.34 -12.36
N GLN A 205 17.94 8.46 -13.38
CA GLN A 205 18.84 7.38 -13.78
C GLN A 205 19.75 6.98 -12.62
N LYS A 206 20.45 7.93 -12.02
CA LYS A 206 21.36 7.70 -10.89
C LYS A 206 20.63 7.05 -9.69
N ALA A 207 19.42 7.52 -9.37
CA ALA A 207 18.62 6.94 -8.29
C ALA A 207 18.14 5.51 -8.61
N ALA A 208 17.75 5.24 -9.86
CA ALA A 208 17.34 3.91 -10.31
C ALA A 208 18.50 2.90 -10.29
N ASP A 209 19.71 3.35 -10.62
CA ASP A 209 20.93 2.55 -10.52
C ASP A 209 21.29 2.23 -9.06
N LEU A 210 20.94 3.13 -8.13
CA LEU A 210 20.99 2.89 -6.67
C LEU A 210 19.78 2.10 -6.14
N ASN A 211 19.04 1.41 -7.03
CA ASN A 211 17.91 0.55 -6.71
C ASN A 211 16.69 1.26 -6.10
N ASN A 212 16.46 2.53 -6.44
CA ASN A 212 15.25 3.24 -6.03
C ASN A 212 14.09 2.93 -6.99
N GLY A 213 13.04 2.23 -6.51
CA GLY A 213 11.89 1.81 -7.31
C GLY A 213 11.06 2.97 -7.86
N PHE A 214 10.89 4.05 -7.10
CA PHE A 214 10.19 5.24 -7.58
C PHE A 214 10.94 5.91 -8.75
N ALA A 215 12.25 6.05 -8.63
CA ALA A 215 13.07 6.60 -9.70
C ALA A 215 13.07 5.69 -10.94
N ALA A 216 13.13 4.38 -10.75
CA ALA A 216 13.00 3.42 -11.85
C ALA A 216 11.63 3.55 -12.56
N TYR A 217 10.53 3.71 -11.82
CA TYR A 217 9.22 3.99 -12.41
C TYR A 217 9.22 5.30 -13.22
N LYS A 218 9.73 6.40 -12.65
CA LYS A 218 9.79 7.69 -13.33
C LYS A 218 10.63 7.62 -14.62
N LEU A 219 11.76 6.93 -14.56
CA LEU A 219 12.60 6.72 -15.73
C LEU A 219 11.89 5.91 -16.81
N GLY A 220 11.18 4.84 -16.42
CA GLY A 220 10.33 4.07 -17.33
C GLY A 220 9.23 4.92 -17.97
N ASP A 221 8.55 5.76 -17.21
CA ASP A 221 7.54 6.72 -17.72
C ASP A 221 8.17 7.72 -18.72
N TYR A 222 9.36 8.24 -18.41
CA TYR A 222 10.07 9.15 -19.30
C TYR A 222 10.42 8.50 -20.64
N LEU A 223 10.95 7.29 -20.59
CA LEU A 223 11.29 6.51 -21.79
C LEU A 223 10.05 6.11 -22.60
N CYS A 224 8.92 5.81 -21.97
CA CYS A 224 7.66 5.50 -22.66
C CYS A 224 7.10 6.71 -23.40
N ASN A 225 7.21 7.89 -22.81
CA ASN A 225 6.53 9.12 -23.28
C ASN A 225 7.47 10.13 -23.93
N GLY A 226 8.77 9.85 -24.03
CA GLY A 226 9.76 10.77 -24.61
C GLY A 226 9.97 12.04 -23.78
N LYS A 227 9.80 11.99 -22.45
CA LYS A 227 10.01 13.14 -21.56
C LYS A 227 11.50 13.40 -21.35
N GLY A 228 12.03 14.46 -21.95
CA GLY A 228 13.45 14.81 -21.86
C GLY A 228 14.40 13.84 -22.55
N THR A 229 13.88 12.86 -23.27
CA THR A 229 14.63 11.84 -24.01
C THR A 229 13.84 11.36 -25.22
N LYS A 230 14.44 10.57 -26.11
CA LYS A 230 13.71 9.87 -27.16
C LYS A 230 12.89 8.72 -26.54
N VAL A 231 11.76 8.41 -27.18
CA VAL A 231 10.95 7.24 -26.80
C VAL A 231 11.77 5.95 -26.98
N ASP A 232 11.84 5.15 -25.93
CA ASP A 232 12.47 3.82 -25.93
C ASP A 232 11.69 2.90 -24.97
N LYS A 233 10.61 2.33 -25.47
CA LYS A 233 9.73 1.47 -24.69
C LYS A 233 10.40 0.14 -24.30
N ALA A 234 11.29 -0.38 -25.14
CA ALA A 234 12.02 -1.60 -24.83
C ALA A 234 12.91 -1.41 -23.60
N LYS A 235 13.63 -0.30 -23.52
CA LYS A 235 14.42 0.06 -22.34
C LYS A 235 13.54 0.37 -21.12
N ALA A 236 12.39 1.01 -21.33
CA ALA A 236 11.43 1.32 -20.28
C ALA A 236 10.94 0.06 -19.55
N VAL A 237 10.67 -1.04 -20.27
CA VAL A 237 10.23 -2.32 -19.70
C VAL A 237 11.18 -2.80 -18.59
N GLY A 238 12.49 -2.71 -18.80
CA GLY A 238 13.48 -3.12 -17.80
C GLY A 238 13.42 -2.31 -16.51
N TYR A 239 13.22 -1.00 -16.59
CA TYR A 239 13.07 -0.13 -15.41
C TYR A 239 11.72 -0.31 -14.73
N LEU A 240 10.65 -0.45 -15.50
CA LEU A 240 9.30 -0.71 -14.97
C LEU A 240 9.22 -2.06 -14.26
N ASP A 241 9.90 -3.10 -14.75
CA ASP A 241 9.97 -4.40 -14.09
C ASP A 241 10.70 -4.31 -12.73
N LYS A 242 11.83 -3.57 -12.68
CA LYS A 242 12.53 -3.29 -11.42
C LYS A 242 11.62 -2.57 -10.42
N ALA A 243 10.86 -1.58 -10.87
CA ALA A 243 9.95 -0.82 -10.03
C ALA A 243 8.73 -1.65 -9.58
N ALA A 244 8.16 -2.48 -10.48
CA ALA A 244 7.04 -3.37 -10.16
C ALA A 244 7.43 -4.41 -9.10
N LYS A 245 8.64 -4.98 -9.17
CA LYS A 245 9.19 -5.88 -8.14
C LYS A 245 9.35 -5.22 -6.77
N GLN A 246 9.44 -3.89 -6.72
CA GLN A 246 9.43 -3.10 -5.49
C GLN A 246 8.01 -2.63 -5.08
N ASN A 247 6.98 -3.25 -5.63
CA ASN A 247 5.58 -2.98 -5.32
C ASN A 247 5.13 -1.53 -5.62
N ILE A 248 5.65 -0.91 -6.68
CA ILE A 248 5.20 0.41 -7.17
C ILE A 248 3.97 0.23 -8.07
N PRO A 249 2.74 0.61 -7.65
CA PRO A 249 1.52 0.33 -8.40
C PRO A 249 1.51 0.99 -9.79
N SER A 250 2.01 2.21 -9.91
CA SER A 250 2.08 2.92 -11.20
C SER A 250 3.00 2.22 -12.20
N ALA A 251 4.09 1.59 -11.73
CA ALA A 251 4.96 0.80 -12.58
C ALA A 251 4.28 -0.50 -13.04
N MET A 252 3.55 -1.18 -12.13
CA MET A 252 2.76 -2.37 -12.48
C MET A 252 1.72 -2.05 -13.55
N MET A 253 1.04 -0.90 -13.43
CA MET A 253 0.06 -0.45 -14.42
C MET A 253 0.71 -0.20 -15.77
N LEU A 254 1.76 0.62 -15.81
CA LEU A 254 2.41 0.99 -17.07
C LEU A 254 3.05 -0.22 -17.77
N LEU A 255 3.71 -1.10 -17.00
CA LEU A 255 4.25 -2.36 -17.54
C LEU A 255 3.14 -3.30 -18.03
N GLY A 256 2.03 -3.38 -17.28
CA GLY A 256 0.84 -4.12 -17.69
C GLY A 256 0.28 -3.62 -19.02
N ASP A 257 0.20 -2.30 -19.22
CA ASP A 257 -0.28 -1.68 -20.45
C ASP A 257 0.64 -1.97 -21.65
N LEU A 258 1.96 -1.95 -21.44
CA LEU A 258 2.94 -2.32 -22.48
C LEU A 258 2.80 -3.78 -22.89
N LEU A 259 2.70 -4.69 -21.91
CA LEU A 259 2.49 -6.13 -22.16
C LEU A 259 1.12 -6.42 -22.78
N TYR A 260 0.07 -5.70 -22.38
CA TYR A 260 -1.26 -5.83 -22.98
C TYR A 260 -1.27 -5.42 -24.45
N LYS A 261 -0.53 -4.38 -24.82
CA LYS A 261 -0.47 -3.87 -26.19
C LYS A 261 0.60 -4.55 -27.04
N GLY A 262 1.59 -5.18 -26.44
CA GLY A 262 2.79 -5.65 -27.16
C GLY A 262 3.69 -4.49 -27.62
N ASP A 263 3.72 -3.40 -26.85
CA ASP A 263 4.37 -2.16 -27.23
C ASP A 263 5.75 -2.04 -26.57
N GLY A 264 6.81 -2.23 -27.34
CA GLY A 264 8.19 -2.31 -26.84
C GLY A 264 8.55 -3.63 -26.15
N VAL A 265 7.63 -4.59 -26.12
CA VAL A 265 7.79 -5.91 -25.53
C VAL A 265 6.84 -6.89 -26.23
N GLN A 266 7.16 -8.17 -26.23
CA GLN A 266 6.22 -9.20 -26.72
C GLN A 266 4.92 -9.14 -25.92
N GLN A 267 3.77 -9.16 -26.62
CA GLN A 267 2.45 -9.17 -25.99
C GLN A 267 2.29 -10.38 -25.07
N ASP A 268 1.87 -10.14 -23.84
CA ASP A 268 1.63 -11.18 -22.84
C ASP A 268 0.45 -10.77 -21.93
N TYR A 269 -0.75 -11.19 -22.31
CA TYR A 269 -1.96 -10.92 -21.55
C TYR A 269 -1.94 -11.53 -20.15
N SER A 270 -1.31 -12.70 -19.95
CA SER A 270 -1.26 -13.37 -18.65
C SER A 270 -0.42 -12.59 -17.66
N LYS A 271 0.76 -12.09 -18.11
CA LYS A 271 1.58 -11.20 -17.27
C LYS A 271 0.92 -9.86 -17.03
N ALA A 272 0.28 -9.26 -18.05
CA ALA A 272 -0.48 -8.02 -17.88
C ALA A 272 -1.57 -8.19 -16.81
N MET A 273 -2.37 -9.29 -16.86
CA MET A 273 -3.38 -9.62 -15.86
C MET A 273 -2.79 -9.73 -14.45
N SER A 274 -1.66 -10.42 -14.31
CA SER A 274 -0.99 -10.56 -13.00
C SER A 274 -0.58 -9.20 -12.43
N LEU A 275 0.00 -8.31 -13.23
CA LEU A 275 0.40 -6.96 -12.82
C LEU A 275 -0.81 -6.09 -12.46
N TYR A 276 -1.88 -6.14 -13.24
CA TYR A 276 -3.11 -5.43 -12.93
C TYR A 276 -3.74 -5.93 -11.62
N LYS A 277 -3.78 -7.26 -11.37
CA LYS A 277 -4.25 -7.83 -10.10
C LYS A 277 -3.42 -7.34 -8.91
N GLN A 278 -2.10 -7.25 -9.05
CA GLN A 278 -1.22 -6.69 -8.01
C GLN A 278 -1.51 -5.20 -7.74
N ALA A 279 -1.70 -4.41 -8.81
CA ALA A 279 -2.07 -2.99 -8.68
C ALA A 279 -3.48 -2.81 -8.07
N ALA A 280 -4.42 -3.70 -8.40
CA ALA A 280 -5.79 -3.69 -7.91
C ALA A 280 -5.86 -3.91 -6.38
N VAL A 281 -4.96 -4.71 -5.79
CA VAL A 281 -4.83 -4.86 -4.33
C VAL A 281 -4.61 -3.52 -3.63
N LYS A 282 -4.06 -2.51 -4.32
CA LYS A 282 -3.93 -1.14 -3.82
C LYS A 282 -5.12 -0.23 -4.16
N ASN A 283 -6.26 -0.83 -4.53
CA ASN A 283 -7.50 -0.12 -4.94
C ASN A 283 -7.29 0.82 -6.14
N ASN A 284 -6.39 0.50 -7.07
CA ASN A 284 -6.22 1.28 -8.28
C ASN A 284 -7.43 1.08 -9.21
N PRO A 285 -8.27 2.11 -9.48
CA PRO A 285 -9.51 1.94 -10.22
C PRO A 285 -9.27 1.58 -11.69
N VAL A 286 -8.16 2.02 -12.29
CA VAL A 286 -7.81 1.68 -13.67
C VAL A 286 -7.42 0.22 -13.79
N ALA A 287 -6.69 -0.31 -12.79
CA ALA A 287 -6.36 -1.74 -12.73
C ALA A 287 -7.63 -2.60 -12.65
N LEU A 288 -8.56 -2.24 -11.75
CA LEU A 288 -9.85 -2.92 -11.60
C LEU A 288 -10.61 -2.94 -12.94
N TRP A 289 -10.64 -1.81 -13.63
CA TRP A 289 -11.28 -1.68 -14.95
C TRP A 289 -10.63 -2.58 -16.00
N ASN A 290 -9.30 -2.53 -16.12
CA ASN A 290 -8.55 -3.32 -17.11
C ASN A 290 -8.76 -4.82 -16.89
N ILE A 291 -8.75 -5.29 -15.65
CA ILE A 291 -9.07 -6.69 -15.29
C ILE A 291 -10.47 -7.05 -15.78
N GLY A 292 -11.47 -6.20 -15.51
CA GLY A 292 -12.84 -6.43 -15.96
C GLY A 292 -12.94 -6.56 -17.49
N ILE A 293 -12.27 -5.69 -18.24
CA ILE A 293 -12.20 -5.76 -19.71
C ILE A 293 -11.51 -7.05 -20.17
N MET A 294 -10.46 -7.49 -19.50
CA MET A 294 -9.75 -8.73 -19.83
C MET A 294 -10.64 -9.97 -19.63
N TYR A 295 -11.39 -10.05 -18.51
CA TYR A 295 -12.37 -11.12 -18.31
C TYR A 295 -13.53 -11.07 -19.33
N LYS A 296 -14.01 -9.84 -19.67
CA LYS A 296 -15.04 -9.66 -20.71
C LYS A 296 -14.60 -10.20 -22.06
N LYS A 297 -13.33 -10.00 -22.43
CA LYS A 297 -12.78 -10.39 -23.74
C LYS A 297 -12.12 -11.76 -23.76
N GLY A 298 -11.83 -12.37 -22.61
CA GLY A 298 -11.08 -13.62 -22.52
C GLY A 298 -9.59 -13.44 -22.83
N LEU A 299 -8.97 -12.32 -22.45
CA LEU A 299 -7.57 -12.01 -22.72
C LEU A 299 -6.68 -12.43 -21.54
N GLY A 300 -5.83 -13.43 -21.76
CA GLY A 300 -4.98 -14.01 -20.72
C GLY A 300 -5.71 -14.79 -19.61
N VAL A 301 -7.03 -14.87 -19.71
CA VAL A 301 -7.95 -15.61 -18.83
C VAL A 301 -9.11 -16.15 -19.64
N LYS A 302 -9.80 -17.17 -19.13
CA LYS A 302 -11.04 -17.63 -19.73
C LYS A 302 -12.09 -16.52 -19.64
N GLN A 303 -12.83 -16.26 -20.72
CA GLN A 303 -13.92 -15.29 -20.75
C GLN A 303 -14.95 -15.61 -19.66
N ASN A 304 -15.28 -14.62 -18.84
CA ASN A 304 -16.33 -14.73 -17.83
C ASN A 304 -17.00 -13.38 -17.58
N TYR A 305 -18.26 -13.26 -18.00
CA TYR A 305 -19.00 -12.00 -17.90
C TYR A 305 -19.36 -11.62 -16.47
N LEU A 306 -19.61 -12.61 -15.59
CA LEU A 306 -19.95 -12.35 -14.20
C LEU A 306 -18.75 -11.78 -13.44
N ILE A 307 -17.57 -12.41 -13.60
CA ILE A 307 -16.32 -11.90 -13.02
C ILE A 307 -15.96 -10.53 -13.61
N ALA A 308 -16.14 -10.36 -14.94
CA ALA A 308 -15.93 -9.06 -15.59
C ALA A 308 -16.78 -7.96 -14.98
N LEU A 309 -18.09 -8.21 -14.78
CA LEU A 309 -19.01 -7.26 -14.18
C LEU A 309 -18.59 -6.87 -12.77
N GLN A 310 -18.18 -7.85 -11.95
CA GLN A 310 -17.68 -7.60 -10.59
C GLN A 310 -16.51 -6.61 -10.58
N TRP A 311 -15.50 -6.84 -11.43
CA TRP A 311 -14.33 -5.97 -11.51
C TRP A 311 -14.68 -4.57 -12.01
N LEU A 312 -15.55 -4.47 -13.02
CA LEU A 312 -16.00 -3.19 -13.57
C LEU A 312 -16.80 -2.38 -12.55
N ALA A 313 -17.65 -3.04 -11.78
CA ALA A 313 -18.42 -2.40 -10.72
C ALA A 313 -17.53 -1.93 -9.57
N ASN A 314 -16.56 -2.75 -9.16
CA ASN A 314 -15.56 -2.33 -8.18
C ASN A 314 -14.77 -1.10 -8.67
N ALA A 315 -14.41 -1.05 -9.96
CA ALA A 315 -13.75 0.10 -10.55
C ALA A 315 -14.62 1.36 -10.50
N SER A 316 -15.91 1.22 -10.80
CA SER A 316 -16.89 2.31 -10.72
C SER A 316 -17.04 2.83 -9.29
N ALA A 317 -17.18 1.94 -8.31
CA ALA A 317 -17.27 2.30 -6.88
C ALA A 317 -16.02 3.04 -6.36
N LYS A 318 -14.86 2.84 -7.01
CA LYS A 318 -13.61 3.56 -6.70
C LYS A 318 -13.38 4.81 -7.57
N GLY A 319 -14.42 5.31 -8.26
CA GLY A 319 -14.41 6.57 -8.99
C GLY A 319 -14.02 6.47 -10.47
N MET A 320 -13.81 5.25 -10.99
CA MET A 320 -13.57 5.07 -12.43
C MET A 320 -14.91 5.15 -13.17
N LYS A 321 -15.13 6.22 -13.95
CA LYS A 321 -16.40 6.47 -14.67
C LYS A 321 -17.62 6.42 -13.72
N ALA A 322 -17.72 7.41 -12.85
CA ALA A 322 -18.66 7.54 -11.74
C ALA A 322 -20.15 7.17 -12.00
N ASN A 323 -20.55 7.00 -13.26
CA ASN A 323 -21.91 6.64 -13.66
C ASN A 323 -21.98 5.35 -14.49
N PHE A 324 -20.94 4.48 -14.45
CA PHE A 324 -20.96 3.26 -15.28
C PHE A 324 -22.20 2.41 -15.03
N MET A 325 -22.56 2.20 -13.77
CA MET A 325 -23.72 1.39 -13.37
C MET A 325 -25.04 2.12 -13.69
N LYS A 326 -25.10 3.43 -13.47
CA LYS A 326 -26.24 4.27 -13.87
C LYS A 326 -26.40 4.33 -15.38
N GLN A 327 -25.29 4.36 -16.13
CA GLN A 327 -25.29 4.30 -17.61
C GLN A 327 -25.71 2.93 -18.17
N LEU A 328 -25.53 1.85 -17.41
CA LEU A 328 -26.07 0.54 -17.76
C LEU A 328 -27.58 0.45 -17.48
N ALA A 329 -28.05 1.19 -16.46
CA ALA A 329 -29.45 1.21 -16.01
C ALA A 329 -30.34 2.16 -16.82
N ASP A 330 -29.80 3.27 -17.32
CA ASP A 330 -30.57 4.25 -18.12
C ASP A 330 -30.69 3.78 -19.58
N ASP A 331 -31.83 3.22 -19.96
CA ASP A 331 -32.17 2.84 -21.34
C ASP A 331 -32.08 4.02 -22.34
N ASN A 332 -32.06 5.25 -21.85
CA ASN A 332 -31.98 6.48 -22.65
C ASN A 332 -30.57 7.05 -22.83
N VAL A 333 -29.56 6.49 -22.16
CA VAL A 333 -28.18 6.91 -22.37
C VAL A 333 -27.58 6.02 -23.46
N GLU A 334 -27.28 6.60 -24.62
CA GLU A 334 -26.37 5.98 -25.59
C GLU A 334 -25.13 5.55 -24.82
N ILE A 335 -25.00 4.23 -24.63
CA ILE A 335 -23.78 3.66 -24.04
C ILE A 335 -22.70 3.87 -25.11
N ASN A 336 -22.09 5.04 -25.09
CA ASN A 336 -21.03 5.49 -26.01
C ASN A 336 -19.77 4.60 -25.99
N ASN A 337 -19.83 3.43 -25.35
CA ASN A 337 -18.76 2.45 -25.25
C ASN A 337 -18.95 1.24 -26.19
N GLY A 338 -19.87 1.27 -27.13
CA GLY A 338 -20.08 0.20 -28.10
C GLY A 338 -20.54 -1.14 -27.49
N TRP A 339 -21.24 -1.13 -26.35
CA TRP A 339 -21.71 -2.36 -25.69
C TRP A 339 -23.16 -2.72 -26.05
N LYS A 340 -24.00 -1.76 -26.41
CA LYS A 340 -25.39 -2.02 -26.84
C LYS A 340 -25.38 -2.97 -28.05
N GLY A 341 -26.17 -4.05 -27.97
CA GLY A 341 -26.20 -5.11 -28.99
C GLY A 341 -25.09 -6.15 -28.85
N THR A 342 -24.19 -6.03 -27.87
CA THR A 342 -23.19 -7.08 -27.55
C THR A 342 -23.76 -8.15 -26.64
N ASP A 343 -23.15 -9.33 -26.64
CA ASP A 343 -23.51 -10.42 -25.73
C ASP A 343 -23.35 -10.04 -24.26
N PHE A 344 -22.38 -9.16 -23.94
CA PHE A 344 -22.17 -8.66 -22.59
C PHE A 344 -23.31 -7.72 -22.14
N TYR A 345 -23.83 -6.90 -23.04
CA TYR A 345 -25.02 -6.08 -22.76
C TYR A 345 -26.25 -6.97 -22.52
N THR A 346 -26.49 -7.94 -23.40
CA THR A 346 -27.59 -8.90 -23.25
C THR A 346 -27.52 -9.66 -21.93
N PHE A 347 -26.31 -10.03 -21.50
CA PHE A 347 -26.09 -10.66 -20.18
C PHE A 347 -26.48 -9.73 -19.03
N ILE A 348 -26.07 -8.45 -19.05
CA ILE A 348 -26.40 -7.48 -17.99
C ILE A 348 -27.89 -7.19 -17.98
N HIS A 349 -28.52 -7.03 -19.13
CA HIS A 349 -29.96 -6.78 -19.24
C HIS A 349 -30.78 -7.96 -18.71
N ALA A 350 -30.40 -9.19 -19.04
CA ALA A 350 -31.03 -10.37 -18.49
C ALA A 350 -30.94 -10.44 -16.96
N MET A 351 -29.77 -10.10 -16.38
CA MET A 351 -29.59 -10.01 -14.94
C MET A 351 -30.49 -8.93 -14.33
N ALA A 352 -30.57 -7.77 -14.94
CA ALA A 352 -31.46 -6.67 -14.50
C ALA A 352 -32.94 -7.11 -14.49
N CYS A 353 -33.37 -7.84 -15.52
CA CYS A 353 -34.72 -8.42 -15.57
C CYS A 353 -34.99 -9.42 -14.43
N MET A 354 -33.99 -10.18 -14.00
CA MET A 354 -34.13 -11.13 -12.87
C MET A 354 -34.24 -10.43 -11.54
N GLU A 355 -33.65 -9.27 -11.37
CA GLU A 355 -33.52 -8.55 -10.09
C GLU A 355 -34.44 -7.34 -9.95
N ALA A 356 -35.25 -7.05 -10.97
CA ALA A 356 -36.27 -6.03 -10.88
C ALA A 356 -37.23 -6.29 -9.70
N THR A 357 -37.83 -5.25 -9.14
CA THR A 357 -38.84 -5.35 -8.09
C THR A 357 -39.98 -6.32 -8.46
N THR A 358 -40.29 -6.40 -9.75
CA THR A 358 -41.15 -7.41 -10.35
C THR A 358 -40.33 -8.13 -11.42
N PRO A 359 -39.71 -9.28 -11.10
CA PRO A 359 -38.81 -9.97 -12.02
C PRO A 359 -39.46 -10.39 -13.35
N ASP A 360 -38.85 -9.99 -14.47
CA ASP A 360 -39.24 -10.45 -15.81
C ASP A 360 -38.40 -11.67 -16.22
N TYR A 361 -38.69 -12.81 -15.64
CA TYR A 361 -38.05 -14.05 -16.00
C TYR A 361 -38.30 -14.50 -17.44
N ALA A 362 -39.36 -14.03 -18.07
CA ALA A 362 -39.65 -14.41 -19.47
C ALA A 362 -38.64 -13.79 -20.42
N THR A 363 -38.37 -12.49 -20.28
CA THR A 363 -37.33 -11.79 -21.03
C THR A 363 -35.94 -12.32 -20.67
N ALA A 364 -35.63 -12.46 -19.37
CA ALA A 364 -34.34 -13.00 -18.91
C ALA A 364 -34.04 -14.37 -19.51
N VAL A 365 -34.98 -15.32 -19.46
CA VAL A 365 -34.79 -16.68 -20.04
C VAL A 365 -34.64 -16.62 -21.55
N LYS A 366 -35.36 -15.76 -22.27
CA LYS A 366 -35.20 -15.58 -23.72
C LYS A 366 -33.78 -15.14 -24.07
N GLU A 367 -33.29 -14.12 -23.38
CA GLU A 367 -31.95 -13.55 -23.62
C GLU A 367 -30.83 -14.50 -23.21
N LEU A 368 -30.94 -15.11 -22.02
CA LEU A 368 -29.97 -16.09 -21.54
C LEU A 368 -29.93 -17.34 -22.45
N THR A 369 -31.07 -17.78 -23.00
CA THR A 369 -31.10 -18.87 -23.98
C THR A 369 -30.38 -18.50 -25.27
N ALA A 370 -30.46 -17.25 -25.71
CA ALA A 370 -29.70 -16.79 -26.87
C ALA A 370 -28.18 -16.79 -26.60
N LEU A 371 -27.75 -16.37 -25.39
CA LEU A 371 -26.35 -16.42 -24.97
C LEU A 371 -25.85 -17.86 -24.81
N GLU A 372 -26.69 -18.75 -24.30
CA GLU A 372 -26.38 -20.15 -24.08
C GLU A 372 -26.15 -20.88 -25.41
N LYS A 373 -26.93 -20.60 -26.46
CA LYS A 373 -26.70 -21.08 -27.83
C LYS A 373 -25.33 -20.62 -28.36
N LYS A 374 -24.85 -19.47 -27.95
CA LYS A 374 -23.50 -18.97 -28.26
C LYS A 374 -22.41 -19.56 -27.38
N LYS A 375 -22.76 -20.53 -26.53
CA LYS A 375 -21.84 -21.18 -25.56
C LYS A 375 -21.21 -20.22 -24.55
N ILE A 376 -21.92 -19.17 -24.14
CA ILE A 376 -21.50 -18.27 -23.06
C ILE A 376 -21.78 -19.00 -21.72
N PRO A 377 -20.76 -19.46 -20.99
CA PRO A 377 -20.95 -20.44 -19.89
C PRO A 377 -21.85 -19.95 -18.76
N VAL A 378 -21.73 -18.66 -18.37
CA VAL A 378 -22.51 -18.06 -17.29
C VAL A 378 -24.02 -18.06 -17.59
N ALA A 379 -24.42 -18.07 -18.85
CA ALA A 379 -25.83 -18.09 -19.22
C ALA A 379 -26.54 -19.36 -18.69
N SER A 380 -25.86 -20.52 -18.71
CA SER A 380 -26.41 -21.75 -18.12
C SER A 380 -26.62 -21.62 -16.61
N ALA A 381 -25.66 -21.05 -15.86
CA ALA A 381 -25.83 -20.83 -14.42
C ALA A 381 -27.03 -19.93 -14.11
N LEU A 382 -27.20 -18.82 -14.86
CA LEU A 382 -28.30 -17.89 -14.68
C LEU A 382 -29.64 -18.46 -15.11
N LEU A 383 -29.69 -19.25 -16.18
CA LEU A 383 -30.91 -20.02 -16.54
C LEU A 383 -31.31 -20.95 -15.41
N GLY A 384 -30.37 -21.64 -14.79
CA GLY A 384 -30.61 -22.44 -13.60
C GLY A 384 -31.22 -21.62 -12.47
N LEU A 385 -30.72 -20.41 -12.19
CA LEU A 385 -31.27 -19.52 -11.18
C LEU A 385 -32.71 -19.10 -11.50
N CYS A 386 -33.02 -18.75 -12.77
CA CYS A 386 -34.39 -18.45 -13.16
C CYS A 386 -35.35 -19.61 -12.82
N TYR A 387 -34.94 -20.87 -13.11
CA TYR A 387 -35.75 -22.05 -12.79
C TYR A 387 -35.71 -22.44 -11.30
N ALA A 388 -34.79 -21.88 -10.50
CA ALA A 388 -34.72 -22.07 -9.06
C ALA A 388 -35.74 -21.23 -8.29
N ASP A 389 -36.12 -20.08 -8.83
CA ASP A 389 -37.01 -19.15 -8.13
C ASP A 389 -38.43 -19.68 -8.07
N LYS A 390 -38.89 -19.91 -6.84
CA LYS A 390 -40.22 -20.48 -6.56
C LYS A 390 -41.37 -19.54 -6.87
N GLU A 391 -41.12 -18.23 -6.95
CA GLU A 391 -42.14 -17.24 -7.29
C GLU A 391 -42.43 -17.23 -8.80
N TRP A 392 -41.52 -17.76 -9.61
CA TRP A 392 -41.76 -17.87 -11.04
C TRP A 392 -42.67 -19.09 -11.35
N LYS A 393 -43.77 -18.81 -12.09
CA LYS A 393 -44.76 -19.85 -12.46
C LYS A 393 -44.17 -21.07 -13.21
N LYS A 394 -42.98 -20.92 -13.83
CA LYS A 394 -42.26 -21.99 -14.57
C LYS A 394 -41.09 -22.55 -13.78
N ALA A 395 -40.97 -22.28 -12.47
CA ALA A 395 -39.96 -22.87 -11.60
C ALA A 395 -39.92 -24.41 -11.76
N ASN A 396 -38.69 -24.95 -11.85
CA ASN A 396 -38.50 -26.38 -12.10
C ASN A 396 -37.13 -26.82 -11.64
N GLU A 397 -37.09 -27.57 -10.55
CA GLU A 397 -35.84 -28.00 -9.91
C GLU A 397 -35.01 -28.94 -10.82
N LYS A 398 -35.64 -29.79 -11.62
CA LYS A 398 -34.93 -30.66 -12.57
C LYS A 398 -34.24 -29.84 -13.67
N LYS A 399 -34.93 -28.81 -14.18
CA LYS A 399 -34.32 -27.89 -15.16
C LYS A 399 -33.20 -27.06 -14.52
N MET A 400 -33.40 -26.54 -13.31
CA MET A 400 -32.38 -25.87 -12.54
C MET A 400 -31.10 -26.68 -12.46
N LEU A 401 -31.23 -27.95 -12.00
CA LEU A 401 -30.08 -28.86 -11.85
C LEU A 401 -29.40 -29.11 -13.21
N ALA A 402 -30.17 -29.43 -14.26
CA ALA A 402 -29.62 -29.67 -15.59
C ALA A 402 -28.83 -28.46 -16.12
N TYR A 403 -29.31 -27.24 -15.89
CA TYR A 403 -28.59 -26.02 -16.29
C TYR A 403 -27.34 -25.78 -15.45
N TYR A 404 -27.34 -26.05 -14.15
CA TYR A 404 -26.13 -25.97 -13.32
C TYR A 404 -25.09 -26.98 -13.79
N GLU A 405 -25.47 -28.22 -14.01
CA GLU A 405 -24.59 -29.29 -14.53
C GLU A 405 -24.02 -28.92 -15.90
N LYS A 406 -24.85 -28.34 -16.78
CA LYS A 406 -24.40 -27.82 -18.06
C LYS A 406 -23.40 -26.69 -17.91
N GLY A 407 -23.63 -25.74 -17.00
CA GLY A 407 -22.67 -24.68 -16.67
C GLY A 407 -21.33 -25.26 -16.20
N VAL A 408 -21.35 -26.27 -15.33
CA VAL A 408 -20.13 -26.97 -14.89
C VAL A 408 -19.40 -27.64 -16.05
N SER A 409 -20.12 -28.30 -16.97
CA SER A 409 -19.50 -28.92 -18.14
C SER A 409 -18.84 -27.92 -19.09
N LEU A 410 -19.35 -26.68 -19.12
CA LEU A 410 -18.76 -25.55 -19.84
C LEU A 410 -17.63 -24.88 -19.04
N GLY A 411 -17.38 -25.35 -17.82
CA GLY A 411 -16.35 -24.80 -16.91
C GLY A 411 -16.73 -23.45 -16.34
N GLU A 412 -18.01 -23.22 -16.01
CA GLU A 412 -18.49 -22.00 -15.37
C GLU A 412 -18.28 -22.09 -13.86
N PRO A 413 -17.43 -21.21 -13.27
CA PRO A 413 -17.13 -21.27 -11.83
C PRO A 413 -18.35 -20.98 -10.96
N TYR A 414 -19.24 -20.11 -11.40
CA TYR A 414 -20.46 -19.79 -10.65
C TYR A 414 -21.42 -20.96 -10.60
N ALA A 415 -21.54 -21.74 -11.69
CA ALA A 415 -22.33 -22.98 -11.69
C ALA A 415 -21.77 -24.02 -10.71
N CYS A 416 -20.44 -24.14 -10.63
CA CYS A 416 -19.79 -24.98 -9.62
C CYS A 416 -20.15 -24.53 -8.20
N PHE A 417 -20.09 -23.23 -7.93
CA PHE A 417 -20.47 -22.66 -6.64
C PHE A 417 -21.93 -22.95 -6.27
N LEU A 418 -22.86 -22.76 -7.21
CA LEU A 418 -24.28 -23.04 -7.00
C LEU A 418 -24.53 -24.53 -6.71
N LEU A 419 -23.84 -25.45 -7.39
CA LEU A 419 -23.93 -26.89 -7.08
C LEU A 419 -23.32 -27.22 -5.71
N ALA A 420 -22.23 -26.55 -5.31
CA ALA A 420 -21.69 -26.70 -3.98
C ALA A 420 -22.72 -26.31 -2.91
N GLN A 421 -23.40 -25.18 -3.06
CA GLN A 421 -24.47 -24.73 -2.16
C GLN A 421 -25.65 -25.74 -2.13
N LEU A 422 -26.03 -26.26 -3.30
CA LEU A 422 -27.12 -27.24 -3.43
C LEU A 422 -26.77 -28.57 -2.74
N HIS A 423 -25.52 -29.05 -2.86
CA HIS A 423 -25.04 -30.23 -2.14
C HIS A 423 -24.84 -30.00 -0.64
N LEU A 424 -24.62 -28.74 -0.21
CA LEU A 424 -24.50 -28.39 1.20
C LEU A 424 -25.86 -28.38 1.89
N SER A 425 -26.88 -27.79 1.26
CA SER A 425 -28.25 -27.67 1.81
C SER A 425 -29.14 -28.87 1.52
N GLY A 426 -28.88 -29.55 0.42
CA GLY A 426 -29.79 -30.56 -0.12
C GLY A 426 -31.04 -29.94 -0.77
N SER A 427 -31.78 -30.75 -1.49
CA SER A 427 -33.07 -30.39 -2.08
C SER A 427 -33.93 -31.63 -2.30
N LYS A 428 -35.10 -31.52 -2.95
CA LYS A 428 -35.94 -32.68 -3.29
C LYS A 428 -35.23 -33.65 -4.24
N THR A 429 -34.38 -33.14 -5.14
CA THR A 429 -33.68 -33.92 -6.18
C THR A 429 -32.22 -34.17 -5.88
N VAL A 430 -31.60 -33.40 -4.99
CA VAL A 430 -30.17 -33.47 -4.66
C VAL A 430 -29.97 -33.77 -3.18
N LYS A 431 -29.32 -34.90 -2.89
CA LYS A 431 -28.95 -35.27 -1.51
C LYS A 431 -27.74 -34.46 -1.06
N VAL A 432 -27.66 -34.17 0.23
CA VAL A 432 -26.49 -33.60 0.88
C VAL A 432 -25.27 -34.49 0.63
N ASP A 433 -24.19 -33.92 0.11
CA ASP A 433 -22.94 -34.62 -0.20
C ASP A 433 -21.73 -33.72 0.09
N LYS A 434 -21.14 -33.94 1.26
CA LYS A 434 -20.02 -33.15 1.78
C LYS A 434 -18.79 -33.18 0.86
N ASN A 435 -18.52 -34.30 0.20
CA ASN A 435 -17.38 -34.43 -0.70
C ASN A 435 -17.58 -33.60 -1.97
N LYS A 436 -18.79 -33.62 -2.52
CA LYS A 436 -19.14 -32.78 -3.69
C LYS A 436 -19.09 -31.29 -3.38
N VAL A 437 -19.47 -30.89 -2.15
CA VAL A 437 -19.32 -29.46 -1.73
C VAL A 437 -17.90 -29.01 -1.92
N VAL A 438 -16.92 -29.72 -1.35
CA VAL A 438 -15.50 -29.33 -1.43
C VAL A 438 -15.02 -29.36 -2.88
N THR A 439 -15.30 -30.43 -3.62
CA THR A 439 -14.90 -30.57 -5.03
C THR A 439 -15.41 -29.43 -5.91
N TYR A 440 -16.67 -29.04 -5.73
CA TYR A 440 -17.24 -27.95 -6.51
C TYR A 440 -16.74 -26.58 -6.06
N LEU A 441 -16.48 -26.36 -4.77
CA LEU A 441 -15.83 -25.13 -4.30
C LEU A 441 -14.40 -24.99 -4.83
N GLU A 442 -13.63 -26.09 -4.87
CA GLU A 442 -12.30 -26.11 -5.48
C GLU A 442 -12.34 -25.73 -6.95
N LYS A 443 -13.24 -26.38 -7.75
CA LYS A 443 -13.45 -26.03 -9.16
C LYS A 443 -13.85 -24.56 -9.36
N ALA A 444 -14.71 -24.03 -8.52
CA ALA A 444 -15.11 -22.63 -8.57
C ALA A 444 -13.94 -21.68 -8.23
N ALA A 445 -13.15 -22.03 -7.21
CA ALA A 445 -11.98 -21.28 -6.80
C ALA A 445 -10.86 -21.29 -7.86
N ASP A 446 -10.68 -22.40 -8.57
CA ASP A 446 -9.73 -22.51 -9.68
C ASP A 446 -10.17 -21.71 -10.92
N GLY A 447 -11.46 -21.49 -11.05
CA GLY A 447 -12.06 -20.60 -12.03
C GLY A 447 -12.09 -19.12 -11.62
N ASP A 448 -11.30 -18.72 -10.62
CA ASP A 448 -11.19 -17.34 -10.11
C ASP A 448 -12.47 -16.78 -9.45
N TYR A 449 -13.41 -17.65 -9.04
CA TYR A 449 -14.62 -17.21 -8.33
C TYR A 449 -14.33 -16.98 -6.85
N ALA A 450 -14.09 -15.72 -6.50
CA ALA A 450 -13.61 -15.31 -5.18
C ALA A 450 -14.54 -15.67 -4.00
N PRO A 451 -15.89 -15.66 -4.10
CA PRO A 451 -16.74 -16.17 -3.02
C PRO A 451 -16.47 -17.62 -2.65
N ALA A 452 -16.22 -18.50 -3.65
CA ALA A 452 -15.86 -19.89 -3.39
C ALA A 452 -14.51 -20.02 -2.66
N MET A 453 -13.55 -19.16 -3.00
CA MET A 453 -12.26 -19.10 -2.29
C MET A 453 -12.45 -18.73 -0.81
N CYS A 454 -13.36 -17.78 -0.50
CA CYS A 454 -13.68 -17.43 0.88
C CYS A 454 -14.29 -18.60 1.63
N GLU A 455 -15.31 -19.27 1.06
CA GLU A 455 -15.96 -20.42 1.70
C GLU A 455 -15.01 -21.58 1.89
N LEU A 456 -14.19 -21.91 0.89
CA LEU A 456 -13.17 -22.93 1.01
C LEU A 456 -12.16 -22.60 2.11
N GLY A 457 -11.77 -21.32 2.22
CA GLY A 457 -10.94 -20.81 3.30
C GLY A 457 -11.60 -21.01 4.67
N ASP A 458 -12.89 -20.72 4.80
CA ASP A 458 -13.66 -20.90 6.03
C ASP A 458 -13.77 -22.37 6.42
N LEU A 459 -13.92 -23.28 5.44
CA LEU A 459 -13.91 -24.73 5.68
C LEU A 459 -12.55 -25.19 6.23
N TYR A 460 -11.43 -24.75 5.63
CA TYR A 460 -10.09 -25.08 6.12
C TYR A 460 -9.78 -24.42 7.47
N PHE A 461 -10.28 -23.21 7.72
CA PHE A 461 -10.07 -22.50 8.99
C PHE A 461 -10.79 -23.17 10.16
N THR A 462 -12.03 -23.58 9.93
CA THR A 462 -12.88 -24.21 10.97
C THR A 462 -12.65 -25.70 11.11
N GLY A 463 -12.23 -26.39 10.07
CA GLY A 463 -12.17 -27.85 10.00
C GLY A 463 -13.52 -28.49 9.73
N LYS A 464 -14.53 -27.73 9.26
CA LYS A 464 -15.82 -28.28 8.83
C LYS A 464 -15.68 -28.90 7.44
N LEU A 465 -16.16 -30.12 7.26
CA LEU A 465 -16.12 -30.89 6.01
C LEU A 465 -14.71 -31.32 5.53
N VAL A 466 -13.66 -30.65 5.97
CA VAL A 466 -12.23 -30.93 5.64
C VAL A 466 -11.40 -30.90 6.92
N ASN A 467 -10.22 -31.49 6.90
CA ASN A 467 -9.28 -31.35 8.01
C ASN A 467 -8.85 -29.89 8.17
N LYS A 468 -8.87 -29.39 9.42
CA LYS A 468 -8.43 -28.03 9.74
C LYS A 468 -7.02 -27.77 9.24
N ASN A 469 -6.84 -26.69 8.45
CA ASN A 469 -5.54 -26.29 7.90
C ASN A 469 -5.46 -24.77 7.72
N ILE A 470 -4.89 -24.12 8.71
CA ILE A 470 -4.79 -22.65 8.74
C ILE A 470 -3.96 -22.09 7.57
N THR A 471 -2.90 -22.78 7.16
CA THR A 471 -2.05 -22.35 6.02
C THR A 471 -2.84 -22.37 4.71
N LYS A 472 -3.63 -23.42 4.45
CA LYS A 472 -4.53 -23.48 3.28
C LYS A 472 -5.62 -22.42 3.36
N ALA A 473 -6.21 -22.20 4.55
CA ALA A 473 -7.21 -21.14 4.74
C ALA A 473 -6.64 -19.77 4.36
N ILE A 474 -5.46 -19.43 4.87
CA ILE A 474 -4.77 -18.17 4.54
C ILE A 474 -4.51 -18.05 3.04
N ALA A 475 -4.07 -19.11 2.38
CA ALA A 475 -3.85 -19.12 0.94
C ALA A 475 -5.15 -18.84 0.16
N CYS A 476 -6.27 -19.46 0.55
CA CYS A 476 -7.59 -19.22 -0.04
C CYS A 476 -8.04 -17.76 0.15
N TYR A 477 -7.92 -17.21 1.37
CA TYR A 477 -8.29 -15.83 1.65
C TYR A 477 -7.44 -14.82 0.88
N LYS A 478 -6.11 -15.04 0.80
CA LYS A 478 -5.22 -14.20 -0.01
C LYS A 478 -5.57 -14.26 -1.49
N LYS A 479 -5.88 -15.45 -2.01
CA LYS A 479 -6.34 -15.63 -3.41
C LYS A 479 -7.66 -14.87 -3.65
N ALA A 480 -8.61 -14.94 -2.72
CA ALA A 480 -9.87 -14.18 -2.80
C ALA A 480 -9.62 -12.67 -2.81
N LEU A 481 -8.76 -12.17 -1.92
CA LEU A 481 -8.39 -10.76 -1.84
C LEU A 481 -7.77 -10.24 -3.15
N VAL A 482 -6.86 -11.01 -3.76
CA VAL A 482 -6.23 -10.68 -5.05
C VAL A 482 -7.26 -10.70 -6.18
N ASN A 483 -8.32 -11.51 -6.06
CA ASN A 483 -9.45 -11.53 -6.99
C ASN A 483 -10.55 -10.52 -6.64
N GLY A 484 -10.24 -9.51 -5.81
CA GLY A 484 -11.07 -8.32 -5.60
C GLY A 484 -12.27 -8.54 -4.67
N TYR A 485 -12.34 -9.65 -3.95
CA TYR A 485 -13.43 -9.95 -3.02
C TYR A 485 -12.90 -10.57 -1.72
N LEU A 486 -13.48 -10.15 -0.61
CA LEU A 486 -13.24 -10.80 0.68
C LEU A 486 -14.51 -10.70 1.51
N SER A 487 -15.12 -11.85 1.87
CA SER A 487 -16.30 -11.86 2.72
C SER A 487 -15.97 -11.35 4.12
N LYS A 488 -16.96 -10.84 4.86
CA LYS A 488 -16.78 -10.38 6.24
C LYS A 488 -16.16 -11.47 7.13
N THR A 489 -16.61 -12.70 7.00
CA THR A 489 -16.10 -13.86 7.75
C THR A 489 -14.63 -14.14 7.37
N ALA A 490 -14.33 -14.23 6.08
CA ALA A 490 -12.98 -14.44 5.59
C ALA A 490 -12.01 -13.32 6.03
N ALA A 491 -12.49 -12.07 6.01
CA ALA A 491 -11.71 -10.92 6.51
C ALA A 491 -11.41 -11.05 8.01
N ALA A 492 -12.40 -11.40 8.82
CA ALA A 492 -12.23 -11.61 10.27
C ALA A 492 -11.24 -12.75 10.56
N ASN A 493 -11.39 -13.88 9.87
CA ASN A 493 -10.51 -15.04 10.02
C ASN A 493 -9.06 -14.71 9.61
N LEU A 494 -8.86 -14.06 8.46
CA LEU A 494 -7.52 -13.67 7.99
C LEU A 494 -6.89 -12.61 8.91
N ALA A 495 -7.66 -11.63 9.37
CA ALA A 495 -7.19 -10.63 10.34
C ALA A 495 -6.77 -11.29 11.65
N SER A 496 -7.55 -12.26 12.16
CA SER A 496 -7.18 -13.04 13.34
C SER A 496 -5.86 -13.79 13.15
N CYS A 497 -5.60 -14.34 11.95
CA CYS A 497 -4.33 -14.98 11.63
C CYS A 497 -3.14 -14.00 11.76
N TYR A 498 -3.27 -12.76 11.28
CA TYR A 498 -2.24 -11.74 11.43
C TYR A 498 -2.10 -11.23 12.87
N GLN A 499 -3.19 -11.11 13.63
CA GLN A 499 -3.13 -10.69 15.04
C GLN A 499 -2.41 -11.72 15.92
N GLN A 500 -2.64 -12.99 15.66
CA GLN A 500 -2.11 -14.09 16.48
C GLN A 500 -0.82 -14.71 15.92
N GLY A 501 -0.46 -14.43 14.67
CA GLY A 501 0.70 -15.05 14.00
C GLY A 501 0.44 -16.52 13.62
N LEU A 502 -0.80 -16.86 13.20
CA LEU A 502 -1.17 -18.23 12.83
C LEU A 502 -0.71 -18.58 11.42
N GLY A 503 -0.51 -19.88 11.17
CA GLY A 503 -0.19 -20.42 9.84
C GLY A 503 1.11 -19.90 9.23
N GLY A 504 2.08 -19.50 10.07
CA GLY A 504 3.38 -18.98 9.64
C GLY A 504 3.37 -17.48 9.29
N LEU A 505 2.29 -16.76 9.55
CA LEU A 505 2.24 -15.31 9.36
C LEU A 505 2.95 -14.58 10.53
N PRO A 506 3.68 -13.48 10.26
CA PRO A 506 4.16 -12.61 11.32
C PRO A 506 2.98 -11.89 11.99
N LYS A 507 3.05 -11.68 13.31
CA LYS A 507 2.06 -10.84 14.01
C LYS A 507 2.11 -9.42 13.47
N ASN A 508 0.98 -8.91 12.99
CA ASN A 508 0.88 -7.55 12.46
C ASN A 508 -0.55 -7.00 12.64
N ALA A 509 -0.71 -6.15 13.65
CA ALA A 509 -2.00 -5.55 13.97
C ALA A 509 -2.48 -4.53 12.92
N GLU A 510 -1.57 -3.85 12.22
CA GLU A 510 -1.93 -2.87 11.18
C GLU A 510 -2.49 -3.56 9.94
N ILE A 511 -1.83 -4.64 9.48
CA ILE A 511 -2.34 -5.45 8.37
C ILE A 511 -3.70 -6.04 8.76
N ALA A 512 -3.85 -6.55 9.97
CA ALA A 512 -5.13 -7.08 10.45
C ALA A 512 -6.25 -6.03 10.40
N LYS A 513 -5.98 -4.80 10.84
CA LYS A 513 -6.93 -3.68 10.79
C LYS A 513 -7.31 -3.31 9.35
N GLU A 514 -6.34 -3.27 8.45
CA GLU A 514 -6.60 -2.97 7.03
C GLU A 514 -7.47 -4.06 6.37
N ILE A 515 -7.22 -5.34 6.68
CA ILE A 515 -8.02 -6.47 6.18
C ILE A 515 -9.46 -6.37 6.70
N MET A 516 -9.67 -6.07 7.99
CA MET A 516 -10.99 -5.89 8.57
C MET A 516 -11.75 -4.75 7.90
N LYS A 517 -11.09 -3.62 7.65
CA LYS A 517 -11.67 -2.49 6.93
C LYS A 517 -12.17 -2.89 5.54
N ARG A 518 -11.39 -3.65 4.79
CA ARG A 518 -11.78 -4.15 3.46
C ARG A 518 -12.99 -5.08 3.50
N GLY A 519 -13.06 -5.94 4.50
CA GLY A 519 -14.23 -6.80 4.71
C GLY A 519 -15.49 -6.01 5.08
N GLN A 520 -15.36 -4.84 5.72
CA GLN A 520 -16.47 -3.97 6.09
C GLN A 520 -16.92 -3.05 4.93
N GLU A 521 -16.03 -2.62 4.06
CA GLU A 521 -16.34 -1.76 2.90
C GLU A 521 -17.26 -2.45 1.87
N GLY A 522 -17.62 -3.70 2.13
CA GLY A 522 -18.72 -4.39 1.50
C GLY A 522 -18.56 -4.56 -0.01
N ASN A 523 -17.51 -5.24 -0.44
CA ASN A 523 -17.44 -5.79 -1.79
C ASN A 523 -18.39 -7.00 -1.91
N SER A 524 -19.65 -6.85 -1.46
CA SER A 524 -20.62 -7.92 -1.56
C SER A 524 -21.30 -7.87 -2.93
N TRP A 525 -21.24 -8.98 -3.64
CA TRP A 525 -22.02 -9.22 -4.85
C TRP A 525 -23.51 -8.91 -4.67
N THR A 526 -24.04 -9.22 -3.48
CA THR A 526 -25.43 -8.97 -3.11
C THR A 526 -25.80 -7.49 -3.03
N GLY A 527 -24.84 -6.59 -2.75
CA GLY A 527 -25.06 -5.13 -2.84
C GLY A 527 -25.11 -4.63 -4.26
N LEU A 528 -24.30 -5.22 -5.13
CA LEU A 528 -24.21 -4.86 -6.54
C LEU A 528 -25.51 -5.17 -7.29
N LEU A 529 -26.08 -6.33 -7.02
CA LEU A 529 -27.30 -6.76 -7.65
C LEU A 529 -28.51 -5.97 -7.11
N ARG A 530 -28.47 -5.51 -5.84
CA ARG A 530 -29.49 -4.59 -5.27
C ARG A 530 -29.34 -3.15 -5.74
N GLU A 531 -28.16 -2.70 -6.16
CA GLU A 531 -27.97 -1.37 -6.76
C GLU A 531 -28.47 -1.31 -8.22
N PHE A 532 -28.80 -2.43 -8.83
CA PHE A 532 -29.49 -2.53 -10.12
C PHE A 532 -31.02 -2.46 -10.02
N THR A 533 -31.59 -2.23 -8.84
CA THR A 533 -33.03 -1.97 -8.74
C THR A 533 -33.34 -0.64 -9.44
N PHE A 534 -33.96 -0.76 -10.61
CA PHE A 534 -34.52 0.28 -11.45
C PHE A 534 -35.75 0.93 -10.80
#